data_d7ba389809797f2828b880b63b75974f
#
_entry.id   d7ba389809797f2828b880b63b75974f
#
_cell.length_a   1.000
_cell.length_b   1.000
_cell.length_c   1.000
_cell.angle_alpha   90.00
_cell.angle_beta   90.00
_cell.angle_gamma   90.00
#
_symmetry.space_group_name_H-M   'P 1'
#
loop_
_entity.id
_entity.type
_entity.pdbx_description
1 polymer ?
#
loop_
_entity_poly.entity_id
_entity_poly.type
_entity_poly.pdbx_seq_one_letter_code
_entity_poly.pdbx_strand_id
1 'polypeptide(L)'
;MTDYLDAVIVEHNPSQKKIDRAVIWLHGLGASGHDFEPVVPQLGLSDDMAVRFIFPHAPKRAVTVNGGMVMPAWYDILEMSLERKIDVAQIEASSKQIKDLVRREIEQGVAPEHIVIAGFSQGGAVAYHVALGYPERLAGLMTLSTYLATNDSIDYSTANKDMPILIEHGSHDPVVPIILGEQAKQLLSDKGYDVTYHTYPMAHQVCMPQIQNIGQWLNSILA
;
A
#
# COMPACT_ATOMS: atom_id res chain seq x y z
N MET A 1 18.34 9.80 -16.52
CA MET A 1 17.10 8.98 -16.57
C MET A 1 16.84 8.50 -15.15
N THR A 2 15.65 8.67 -14.64
CA THR A 2 15.26 8.10 -13.34
C THR A 2 15.19 6.58 -13.48
N ASP A 3 15.95 5.86 -12.68
CA ASP A 3 15.91 4.39 -12.66
C ASP A 3 14.75 3.96 -11.77
N TYR A 4 13.61 3.65 -12.39
CA TYR A 4 12.41 3.22 -11.68
C TYR A 4 12.55 1.77 -11.23
N LEU A 5 11.88 1.42 -10.11
CA LEU A 5 11.76 0.02 -9.72
C LEU A 5 11.09 -0.79 -10.84
N ASP A 6 11.60 -1.99 -11.08
CA ASP A 6 10.90 -2.97 -11.91
C ASP A 6 9.54 -3.31 -11.28
N ALA A 7 8.52 -3.46 -12.11
CA ALA A 7 7.17 -3.69 -11.65
C ALA A 7 6.41 -4.61 -12.62
N VAL A 8 5.50 -5.40 -12.06
CA VAL A 8 4.44 -6.06 -12.85
C VAL A 8 3.34 -5.03 -13.10
N ILE A 9 2.88 -4.95 -14.34
CA ILE A 9 1.82 -4.04 -14.75
C ILE A 9 0.61 -4.86 -15.21
N VAL A 10 -0.56 -4.56 -14.64
CA VAL A 10 -1.83 -5.13 -15.07
C VAL A 10 -2.81 -3.99 -15.36
N GLU A 11 -3.48 -4.04 -16.49
CA GLU A 11 -4.49 -3.05 -16.84
C GLU A 11 -5.89 -3.67 -16.78
N HIS A 12 -6.77 -3.04 -16.01
CA HIS A 12 -8.21 -3.23 -16.10
C HIS A 12 -8.76 -2.15 -17.04
N ASN A 13 -9.04 -2.49 -18.27
CA ASN A 13 -9.51 -1.55 -19.28
C ASN A 13 -10.40 -2.23 -20.34
N PRO A 14 -11.57 -2.80 -19.93
CA PRO A 14 -12.46 -3.51 -20.86
C PRO A 14 -12.96 -2.62 -22.01
N SER A 15 -13.20 -1.34 -21.71
CA SER A 15 -13.70 -0.36 -22.69
C SER A 15 -12.62 0.29 -23.55
N GLN A 16 -11.36 -0.14 -23.45
CA GLN A 16 -10.21 0.35 -24.23
C GLN A 16 -10.07 1.89 -24.25
N LYS A 17 -10.36 2.52 -23.09
CA LYS A 17 -10.18 3.97 -22.87
C LYS A 17 -8.72 4.30 -22.61
N LYS A 18 -8.38 5.59 -22.65
CA LYS A 18 -7.09 6.05 -22.11
C LYS A 18 -7.04 5.74 -20.61
N ILE A 19 -5.93 5.17 -20.16
CA ILE A 19 -5.70 4.97 -18.71
C ILE A 19 -5.65 6.34 -18.02
N ASP A 20 -6.50 6.52 -17.04
CA ASP A 20 -6.65 7.77 -16.27
C ASP A 20 -6.65 7.53 -14.75
N ARG A 21 -6.47 6.28 -14.32
CA ARG A 21 -6.41 5.87 -12.92
C ARG A 21 -5.25 4.93 -12.68
N ALA A 22 -4.65 4.96 -11.49
CA ALA A 22 -3.58 4.04 -11.13
C ALA A 22 -3.69 3.54 -9.68
N VAL A 23 -3.26 2.30 -9.45
CA VAL A 23 -3.09 1.72 -8.12
C VAL A 23 -1.66 1.18 -8.02
N ILE A 24 -0.86 1.74 -7.12
CA ILE A 24 0.49 1.26 -6.83
C ILE A 24 0.39 0.38 -5.58
N TRP A 25 0.60 -0.93 -5.74
CA TRP A 25 0.33 -1.91 -4.69
C TRP A 25 1.59 -2.68 -4.30
N LEU A 26 2.04 -2.47 -3.07
CA LEU A 26 3.28 -3.00 -2.52
C LEU A 26 3.04 -4.35 -1.83
N HIS A 27 3.86 -5.34 -2.17
CA HIS A 27 3.84 -6.69 -1.59
C HIS A 27 4.48 -6.75 -0.20
N GLY A 28 4.29 -7.85 0.51
CA GLY A 28 4.92 -8.15 1.79
C GLY A 28 6.39 -8.58 1.70
N LEU A 29 7.04 -8.72 2.86
CA LEU A 29 8.42 -9.19 2.97
C LEU A 29 8.62 -10.55 2.28
N GLY A 30 9.67 -10.66 1.47
CA GLY A 30 10.05 -11.90 0.78
C GLY A 30 9.20 -12.25 -0.45
N ALA A 31 8.10 -11.52 -0.68
CA ALA A 31 7.24 -11.68 -1.86
C ALA A 31 7.77 -10.90 -3.08
N SER A 32 6.94 -10.67 -4.07
CA SER A 32 7.27 -9.92 -5.28
C SER A 32 6.02 -9.24 -5.87
N GLY A 33 6.18 -8.43 -6.91
CA GLY A 33 5.06 -7.81 -7.61
C GLY A 33 4.04 -8.81 -8.18
N HIS A 34 4.39 -10.07 -8.34
CA HIS A 34 3.46 -11.13 -8.79
C HIS A 34 2.48 -11.59 -7.70
N ASP A 35 2.67 -11.19 -6.45
CA ASP A 35 1.89 -11.68 -5.31
C ASP A 35 0.39 -11.28 -5.41
N PHE A 36 0.13 -10.03 -5.81
CA PHE A 36 -1.22 -9.49 -5.93
C PHE A 36 -1.73 -9.37 -7.38
N GLU A 37 -0.91 -9.64 -8.38
CA GLU A 37 -1.33 -9.65 -9.79
C GLU A 37 -2.62 -10.49 -10.02
N PRO A 38 -2.74 -11.73 -9.49
CA PRO A 38 -3.92 -12.58 -9.70
C PRO A 38 -5.21 -12.06 -9.03
N VAL A 39 -5.11 -11.04 -8.17
CA VAL A 39 -6.25 -10.47 -7.45
C VAL A 39 -7.05 -9.50 -8.33
N VAL A 40 -6.41 -8.84 -9.30
CA VAL A 40 -7.04 -7.79 -10.12
C VAL A 40 -8.35 -8.24 -10.79
N PRO A 41 -8.43 -9.41 -11.46
CA PRO A 41 -9.68 -9.87 -12.05
C PRO A 41 -10.80 -10.16 -11.05
N GLN A 42 -10.47 -10.29 -9.76
CA GLN A 42 -11.40 -10.66 -8.69
C GLN A 42 -11.95 -9.43 -7.94
N LEU A 43 -11.43 -8.23 -8.22
CA LEU A 43 -11.85 -6.98 -7.60
C LEU A 43 -13.27 -6.55 -8.03
N GLY A 44 -13.77 -7.01 -9.18
CA GLY A 44 -15.08 -6.61 -9.68
C GLY A 44 -15.16 -5.11 -9.97
N LEU A 45 -14.11 -4.55 -10.58
CA LEU A 45 -14.10 -3.15 -11.00
C LEU A 45 -15.11 -2.93 -12.14
N SER A 46 -15.66 -1.72 -12.18
CA SER A 46 -16.56 -1.30 -13.26
C SER A 46 -15.88 -1.36 -14.63
N ASP A 47 -16.61 -1.86 -15.64
CA ASP A 47 -16.13 -1.90 -17.03
C ASP A 47 -15.89 -0.50 -17.62
N ASP A 48 -16.41 0.54 -16.98
CA ASP A 48 -16.20 1.93 -17.38
C ASP A 48 -14.88 2.51 -16.87
N MET A 49 -14.19 1.82 -15.98
CA MET A 49 -12.90 2.25 -15.45
C MET A 49 -11.73 1.80 -16.31
N ALA A 50 -10.73 2.66 -16.45
CA ALA A 50 -9.45 2.37 -17.09
C ALA A 50 -8.33 2.53 -16.06
N VAL A 51 -8.02 1.45 -15.33
CA VAL A 51 -7.11 1.45 -14.18
C VAL A 51 -5.84 0.68 -14.51
N ARG A 52 -4.68 1.30 -14.26
CA ARG A 52 -3.39 0.61 -14.27
C ARG A 52 -2.98 0.22 -12.86
N PHE A 53 -2.77 -1.07 -12.64
CA PHE A 53 -2.18 -1.61 -11.43
C PHE A 53 -0.67 -1.77 -11.62
N ILE A 54 0.11 -1.20 -10.70
CA ILE A 54 1.55 -1.25 -10.68
C ILE A 54 1.97 -2.01 -9.41
N PHE A 55 2.60 -3.15 -9.57
CA PHE A 55 3.10 -4.00 -8.50
C PHE A 55 4.63 -4.00 -8.52
N PRO A 56 5.29 -3.03 -7.86
CA PRO A 56 6.74 -2.92 -7.89
C PRO A 56 7.40 -4.05 -7.11
N HIS A 57 8.60 -4.46 -7.58
CA HIS A 57 9.46 -5.38 -6.87
C HIS A 57 10.32 -4.62 -5.84
N ALA A 58 10.28 -5.07 -4.58
CA ALA A 58 11.17 -4.53 -3.56
C ALA A 58 12.64 -4.88 -3.87
N PRO A 59 13.59 -4.00 -3.52
CA PRO A 59 15.01 -4.32 -3.61
C PRO A 59 15.37 -5.55 -2.77
N LYS A 60 16.37 -6.32 -3.20
CA LYS A 60 16.93 -7.41 -2.38
C LYS A 60 17.87 -6.85 -1.33
N ARG A 61 17.65 -7.21 -0.08
CA ARG A 61 18.50 -6.82 1.05
C ARG A 61 18.55 -7.90 2.13
N ALA A 62 19.57 -7.87 2.97
CA ALA A 62 19.65 -8.72 4.15
C ALA A 62 18.57 -8.29 5.16
N VAL A 63 17.88 -9.26 5.77
CA VAL A 63 16.81 -9.03 6.76
C VAL A 63 17.25 -9.63 8.10
N THR A 64 17.46 -8.76 9.08
CA THR A 64 18.06 -9.11 10.38
C THR A 64 17.23 -10.16 11.13
N VAL A 65 15.90 -9.99 11.23
CA VAL A 65 15.03 -10.97 11.93
C VAL A 65 14.99 -12.33 11.25
N ASN A 66 15.40 -12.42 9.98
CA ASN A 66 15.53 -13.66 9.23
C ASN A 66 17.00 -14.15 9.17
N GLY A 67 17.80 -13.83 10.18
CA GLY A 67 19.19 -14.27 10.26
C GLY A 67 20.11 -13.67 9.20
N GLY A 68 19.80 -12.50 8.67
CA GLY A 68 20.56 -11.84 7.60
C GLY A 68 20.32 -12.42 6.19
N MET A 69 19.30 -13.25 6.01
CA MET A 69 18.95 -13.80 4.70
C MET A 69 18.61 -12.68 3.72
N VAL A 70 19.16 -12.74 2.51
CA VAL A 70 18.91 -11.76 1.45
C VAL A 70 17.62 -12.12 0.72
N MET A 71 16.65 -11.21 0.75
CA MET A 71 15.34 -11.39 0.11
C MET A 71 14.76 -10.05 -0.34
N PRO A 72 13.71 -10.03 -1.20
CA PRO A 72 12.98 -8.79 -1.48
C PRO A 72 12.42 -8.19 -0.19
N ALA A 73 12.80 -6.96 0.13
CA ALA A 73 12.36 -6.28 1.34
C ALA A 73 12.36 -4.76 1.14
N TRP A 74 11.32 -4.09 1.61
CA TRP A 74 11.23 -2.63 1.54
C TRP A 74 12.17 -1.96 2.56
N TYR A 75 12.35 -2.60 3.71
CA TYR A 75 13.25 -2.15 4.79
C TYR A 75 13.68 -3.34 5.64
N ASP A 76 14.77 -3.17 6.41
CA ASP A 76 15.21 -4.18 7.38
C ASP A 76 14.33 -4.13 8.64
N ILE A 77 13.92 -5.30 9.11
CA ILE A 77 13.25 -5.49 10.40
C ILE A 77 14.30 -6.00 11.38
N LEU A 78 14.62 -5.15 12.36
CA LEU A 78 15.68 -5.42 13.33
C LEU A 78 15.18 -6.27 14.49
N GLU A 79 13.88 -6.11 14.88
CA GLU A 79 13.26 -6.83 16.00
C GLU A 79 11.76 -7.02 15.79
N MET A 80 11.24 -8.22 16.11
CA MET A 80 9.82 -8.60 16.00
C MET A 80 9.12 -8.49 17.37
N SER A 81 9.25 -7.36 18.07
CA SER A 81 8.45 -6.99 19.23
C SER A 81 7.17 -6.26 18.80
N LEU A 82 6.27 -5.94 19.74
CA LEU A 82 5.11 -5.07 19.44
C LEU A 82 5.53 -3.69 18.98
N GLU A 83 6.63 -3.16 19.52
CA GLU A 83 7.18 -1.84 19.11
C GLU A 83 7.93 -1.88 17.77
N ARG A 84 8.28 -3.08 17.29
CA ARG A 84 8.99 -3.34 16.03
C ARG A 84 10.13 -2.35 15.75
N LYS A 85 11.34 -2.73 16.06
CA LYS A 85 12.51 -1.96 15.63
C LYS A 85 12.77 -2.22 14.15
N ILE A 86 12.83 -1.15 13.41
CA ILE A 86 13.00 -1.16 11.95
C ILE A 86 14.05 -0.15 11.52
N ASP A 87 14.59 -0.34 10.33
CA ASP A 87 15.44 0.67 9.69
C ASP A 87 14.56 1.74 9.00
N VAL A 88 14.35 2.85 9.69
CA VAL A 88 13.52 3.98 9.21
C VAL A 88 14.12 4.61 7.95
N ALA A 89 15.45 4.73 7.86
CA ALA A 89 16.11 5.31 6.68
C ALA A 89 15.83 4.46 5.43
N GLN A 90 15.71 3.14 5.58
CA GLN A 90 15.35 2.26 4.47
C GLN A 90 13.86 2.39 4.09
N ILE A 91 12.94 2.68 5.02
CA ILE A 91 11.55 3.03 4.67
C ILE A 91 11.53 4.32 3.87
N GLU A 92 12.26 5.34 4.29
CA GLU A 92 12.35 6.62 3.57
C GLU A 92 12.91 6.43 2.15
N ALA A 93 13.98 5.62 2.00
CA ALA A 93 14.55 5.31 0.69
C ALA A 93 13.55 4.57 -0.22
N SER A 94 12.84 3.56 0.31
CA SER A 94 11.79 2.85 -0.42
C SER A 94 10.62 3.77 -0.77
N SER A 95 10.22 4.63 0.16
CA SER A 95 9.17 5.63 -0.07
C SER A 95 9.51 6.59 -1.20
N LYS A 96 10.78 7.00 -1.30
CA LYS A 96 11.24 7.83 -2.42
C LYS A 96 11.07 7.10 -3.76
N GLN A 97 11.46 5.83 -3.84
CA GLN A 97 11.30 5.02 -5.05
C GLN A 97 9.82 4.87 -5.45
N ILE A 98 8.92 4.71 -4.46
CA ILE A 98 7.47 4.64 -4.74
C ILE A 98 6.93 6.01 -5.19
N LYS A 99 7.38 7.12 -4.57
CA LYS A 99 7.03 8.48 -5.03
C LYS A 99 7.51 8.75 -6.46
N ASP A 100 8.64 8.14 -6.87
CA ASP A 100 9.09 8.19 -8.27
C ASP A 100 8.11 7.48 -9.21
N LEU A 101 7.54 6.32 -8.81
CA LEU A 101 6.50 5.65 -9.58
C LEU A 101 5.21 6.49 -9.67
N VAL A 102 4.81 7.16 -8.59
CA VAL A 102 3.66 8.10 -8.62
C VAL A 102 3.92 9.20 -9.65
N ARG A 103 5.10 9.81 -9.64
CA ARG A 103 5.47 10.85 -10.62
C ARG A 103 5.44 10.31 -12.05
N ARG A 104 5.91 9.09 -12.28
CA ARG A 104 5.83 8.44 -13.60
C ARG A 104 4.39 8.34 -14.10
N GLU A 105 3.45 7.95 -13.26
CA GLU A 105 2.03 7.86 -13.66
C GLU A 105 1.45 9.26 -13.94
N ILE A 106 1.82 10.28 -13.16
CA ILE A 106 1.44 11.68 -13.42
C ILE A 106 1.99 12.16 -14.77
N GLU A 107 3.26 11.88 -15.06
CA GLU A 107 3.89 12.22 -16.35
C GLU A 107 3.21 11.49 -17.54
N GLN A 108 2.61 10.32 -17.31
CA GLN A 108 1.81 9.58 -18.28
C GLN A 108 0.36 10.10 -18.40
N GLY A 109 -0.02 11.07 -17.58
CA GLY A 109 -1.30 11.77 -17.67
C GLY A 109 -2.37 11.24 -16.71
N VAL A 110 -2.02 10.49 -15.68
CA VAL A 110 -2.90 10.15 -14.55
C VAL A 110 -2.86 11.31 -13.55
N ALA A 111 -4.01 11.88 -13.21
CA ALA A 111 -4.05 12.93 -12.19
C ALA A 111 -3.72 12.36 -10.80
N PRO A 112 -3.00 13.10 -9.92
CA PRO A 112 -2.65 12.60 -8.58
C PRO A 112 -3.86 12.12 -7.79
N GLU A 113 -4.98 12.84 -7.87
CA GLU A 113 -6.25 12.50 -7.23
C GLU A 113 -6.93 11.23 -7.78
N HIS A 114 -6.34 10.59 -8.79
CA HIS A 114 -6.75 9.30 -9.33
C HIS A 114 -5.71 8.20 -9.06
N ILE A 115 -4.75 8.45 -8.17
CA ILE A 115 -3.72 7.46 -7.79
C ILE A 115 -3.97 6.95 -6.38
N VAL A 116 -4.11 5.64 -6.23
CA VAL A 116 -4.20 4.94 -4.93
C VAL A 116 -2.85 4.34 -4.58
N ILE A 117 -2.44 4.52 -3.32
CA ILE A 117 -1.30 3.79 -2.76
C ILE A 117 -1.83 2.66 -1.90
N ALA A 118 -1.38 1.45 -2.18
CA ALA A 118 -1.81 0.23 -1.51
C ALA A 118 -0.61 -0.57 -1.01
N GLY A 119 -0.78 -1.33 0.09
CA GLY A 119 0.27 -2.22 0.54
C GLY A 119 -0.18 -3.26 1.54
N PHE A 120 0.46 -4.43 1.46
CA PHE A 120 0.27 -5.54 2.39
C PHE A 120 1.49 -5.68 3.29
N SER A 121 1.28 -5.89 4.59
CA SER A 121 2.34 -6.19 5.55
C SER A 121 3.46 -5.13 5.50
N GLN A 122 4.71 -5.52 5.23
CA GLN A 122 5.84 -4.61 5.10
C GLN A 122 5.59 -3.51 4.04
N GLY A 123 4.95 -3.84 2.91
CA GLY A 123 4.56 -2.88 1.88
C GLY A 123 3.53 -1.87 2.38
N GLY A 124 2.64 -2.27 3.30
CA GLY A 124 1.66 -1.37 3.91
C GLY A 124 2.30 -0.30 4.79
N ALA A 125 3.37 -0.63 5.51
CA ALA A 125 4.11 0.35 6.30
C ALA A 125 4.76 1.44 5.41
N VAL A 126 5.27 1.05 4.24
CA VAL A 126 5.78 2.01 3.24
C VAL A 126 4.63 2.79 2.62
N ALA A 127 3.49 2.16 2.32
CA ALA A 127 2.32 2.83 1.76
C ALA A 127 1.81 3.97 2.67
N TYR A 128 1.77 3.77 3.99
CA TYR A 128 1.49 4.84 4.95
C TYR A 128 2.46 6.02 4.80
N HIS A 129 3.76 5.75 4.81
CA HIS A 129 4.78 6.79 4.72
C HIS A 129 4.70 7.58 3.40
N VAL A 130 4.41 6.90 2.30
CA VAL A 130 4.24 7.53 0.98
C VAL A 130 3.00 8.42 0.96
N ALA A 131 1.83 7.83 1.22
CA ALA A 131 0.56 8.50 0.97
C ALA A 131 0.29 9.64 1.97
N LEU A 132 0.58 9.44 3.26
CA LEU A 132 0.36 10.46 4.27
C LEU A 132 1.30 11.67 4.12
N GLY A 133 2.49 11.47 3.54
CA GLY A 133 3.47 12.53 3.30
C GLY A 133 3.58 12.97 1.82
N TYR A 134 2.64 12.57 0.93
CA TYR A 134 2.70 13.01 -0.46
C TYR A 134 2.22 14.45 -0.60
N PRO A 135 2.93 15.33 -1.37
CA PRO A 135 2.62 16.76 -1.39
C PRO A 135 1.33 17.12 -2.15
N GLU A 136 0.84 16.25 -3.03
CA GLU A 136 -0.39 16.44 -3.79
C GLU A 136 -1.48 15.49 -3.27
N ARG A 137 -2.75 15.83 -3.48
CA ARG A 137 -3.88 14.98 -3.09
C ARG A 137 -3.86 13.69 -3.89
N LEU A 138 -3.92 12.56 -3.18
CA LEU A 138 -4.07 11.22 -3.76
C LEU A 138 -5.54 10.76 -3.67
N ALA A 139 -5.91 9.77 -4.50
CA ALA A 139 -7.24 9.17 -4.48
C ALA A 139 -7.54 8.45 -3.16
N GLY A 140 -6.57 7.73 -2.62
CA GLY A 140 -6.75 6.96 -1.41
C GLY A 140 -5.51 6.21 -0.95
N LEU A 141 -5.58 5.74 0.30
CA LEU A 141 -4.59 4.85 0.91
C LEU A 141 -5.28 3.56 1.34
N MET A 142 -4.76 2.40 0.91
CA MET A 142 -5.22 1.09 1.33
C MET A 142 -4.10 0.31 2.01
N THR A 143 -4.34 -0.17 3.23
CA THR A 143 -3.34 -0.91 4.00
C THR A 143 -3.92 -2.21 4.55
N LEU A 144 -3.22 -3.31 4.27
CA LEU A 144 -3.67 -4.67 4.56
C LEU A 144 -2.70 -5.36 5.51
N SER A 145 -3.20 -5.87 6.66
CA SER A 145 -2.43 -6.64 7.65
C SER A 145 -1.08 -6.01 7.98
N THR A 146 -1.08 -4.74 8.37
CA THR A 146 0.13 -3.93 8.56
C THR A 146 0.04 -3.01 9.78
N TYR A 147 1.01 -2.15 9.94
CA TYR A 147 1.16 -1.22 11.06
C TYR A 147 1.74 0.12 10.59
N LEU A 148 1.45 1.19 11.31
CA LEU A 148 1.97 2.54 11.03
C LEU A 148 3.34 2.70 11.69
N ALA A 149 4.39 2.32 10.94
CA ALA A 149 5.75 2.17 11.44
C ALA A 149 6.49 3.49 11.72
N THR A 150 6.10 4.57 11.04
CA THR A 150 6.87 5.82 10.95
C THR A 150 6.06 7.04 11.33
N ASN A 151 5.08 6.88 12.25
CA ASN A 151 4.23 8.00 12.68
C ASN A 151 5.01 9.26 13.06
N ASP A 152 6.16 9.09 13.73
CA ASP A 152 6.94 10.21 14.27
C ASP A 152 7.88 10.84 13.24
N SER A 153 8.08 10.20 12.08
CA SER A 153 8.94 10.68 11.01
C SER A 153 8.19 11.06 9.71
N ILE A 154 6.88 10.81 9.66
CA ILE A 154 6.06 11.27 8.53
C ILE A 154 5.85 12.78 8.63
N ASP A 155 6.22 13.49 7.57
CA ASP A 155 5.78 14.87 7.35
C ASP A 155 4.36 14.85 6.76
N TYR A 156 3.36 14.90 7.63
CA TYR A 156 1.96 14.75 7.25
C TYR A 156 1.50 15.88 6.33
N SER A 157 1.19 15.54 5.08
CA SER A 157 0.73 16.49 4.09
C SER A 157 -0.71 16.94 4.36
N THR A 158 -0.93 18.25 4.34
CA THR A 158 -2.28 18.82 4.43
C THR A 158 -3.13 18.51 3.20
N ALA A 159 -2.50 18.28 2.03
CA ALA A 159 -3.19 17.92 0.80
C ALA A 159 -3.96 16.59 0.89
N ASN A 160 -3.49 15.68 1.74
CA ASN A 160 -4.07 14.35 1.93
C ASN A 160 -4.94 14.24 3.20
N LYS A 161 -5.33 15.37 3.80
CA LYS A 161 -6.12 15.37 5.05
C LYS A 161 -7.49 14.71 4.89
N ASP A 162 -8.13 14.92 3.75
CA ASP A 162 -9.45 14.36 3.43
C ASP A 162 -9.35 13.14 2.48
N MET A 163 -8.16 12.55 2.36
CA MET A 163 -7.95 11.34 1.56
C MET A 163 -8.59 10.14 2.27
N PRO A 164 -9.47 9.36 1.61
CA PRO A 164 -10.05 8.16 2.19
C PRO A 164 -8.98 7.12 2.49
N ILE A 165 -9.04 6.52 3.67
CA ILE A 165 -8.11 5.47 4.13
C ILE A 165 -8.88 4.20 4.41
N LEU A 166 -8.51 3.10 3.75
CA LEU A 166 -8.99 1.75 4.04
C LEU A 166 -7.91 0.97 4.78
N ILE A 167 -8.23 0.50 5.99
CA ILE A 167 -7.38 -0.40 6.77
C ILE A 167 -8.12 -1.72 6.94
N GLU A 168 -7.50 -2.82 6.55
CA GLU A 168 -8.07 -4.15 6.70
C GLU A 168 -7.08 -5.12 7.34
N HIS A 169 -7.56 -5.99 8.23
CA HIS A 169 -6.70 -6.85 9.02
C HIS A 169 -7.30 -8.23 9.28
N GLY A 170 -6.43 -9.26 9.37
CA GLY A 170 -6.82 -10.58 9.84
C GLY A 170 -6.97 -10.60 11.36
N SER A 171 -8.14 -11.04 11.88
CA SER A 171 -8.38 -11.11 13.33
C SER A 171 -7.52 -12.17 14.04
N HIS A 172 -6.96 -13.12 13.30
CA HIS A 172 -6.09 -14.18 13.81
C HIS A 172 -4.65 -14.08 13.25
N ASP A 173 -4.23 -12.86 12.88
CA ASP A 173 -2.90 -12.63 12.29
C ASP A 173 -1.78 -12.84 13.33
N PRO A 174 -0.93 -13.89 13.18
CA PRO A 174 0.16 -14.16 14.11
C PRO A 174 1.45 -13.40 13.74
N VAL A 175 1.52 -12.79 12.57
CA VAL A 175 2.72 -12.09 12.06
C VAL A 175 2.67 -10.60 12.39
N VAL A 176 1.54 -9.97 12.07
CA VAL A 176 1.23 -8.59 12.46
C VAL A 176 0.00 -8.63 13.35
N PRO A 177 0.14 -8.63 14.68
CA PRO A 177 -1.00 -8.67 15.60
C PRO A 177 -2.02 -7.57 15.29
N ILE A 178 -3.31 -7.92 15.33
CA ILE A 178 -4.43 -7.02 14.99
C ILE A 178 -4.39 -5.69 15.75
N ILE A 179 -3.89 -5.70 16.99
CA ILE A 179 -3.74 -4.49 17.81
C ILE A 179 -2.95 -3.39 17.11
N LEU A 180 -1.99 -3.75 16.24
CA LEU A 180 -1.19 -2.77 15.50
C LEU A 180 -2.01 -2.07 14.40
N GLY A 181 -2.95 -2.78 13.78
CA GLY A 181 -3.93 -2.19 12.85
C GLY A 181 -4.93 -1.28 13.56
N GLU A 182 -5.39 -1.70 14.74
CA GLU A 182 -6.28 -0.91 15.60
C GLU A 182 -5.61 0.39 16.08
N GLN A 183 -4.33 0.31 16.48
CA GLN A 183 -3.53 1.48 16.84
C GLN A 183 -3.36 2.45 15.67
N ALA A 184 -3.08 1.93 14.46
CA ALA A 184 -2.98 2.76 13.26
C ALA A 184 -4.31 3.46 12.96
N LYS A 185 -5.43 2.74 13.00
CA LYS A 185 -6.78 3.31 12.86
C LYS A 185 -7.03 4.41 13.89
N GLN A 186 -6.79 4.14 15.17
CA GLN A 186 -7.05 5.11 16.25
C GLN A 186 -6.23 6.39 16.06
N LEU A 187 -4.92 6.23 15.82
CA LEU A 187 -4.00 7.34 15.64
C LEU A 187 -4.38 8.23 14.45
N LEU A 188 -4.76 7.64 13.32
CA LEU A 188 -5.18 8.39 12.14
C LEU A 188 -6.54 9.06 12.35
N SER A 189 -7.47 8.41 13.03
CA SER A 189 -8.76 9.00 13.42
C SER A 189 -8.57 10.20 14.37
N ASP A 190 -7.67 10.08 15.35
CA ASP A 190 -7.35 11.18 16.28
C ASP A 190 -6.69 12.37 15.55
N LYS A 191 -5.94 12.09 14.50
CA LYS A 191 -5.43 13.10 13.57
C LYS A 191 -6.51 13.67 12.64
N GLY A 192 -7.75 13.13 12.67
CA GLY A 192 -8.91 13.57 11.90
C GLY A 192 -8.93 13.08 10.44
N TYR A 193 -8.30 11.96 10.13
CA TYR A 193 -8.47 11.28 8.84
C TYR A 193 -9.78 10.49 8.81
N ASP A 194 -10.37 10.34 7.60
CA ASP A 194 -11.50 9.44 7.35
C ASP A 194 -10.99 8.02 7.16
N VAL A 195 -11.16 7.18 8.20
CA VAL A 195 -10.63 5.82 8.23
C VAL A 195 -11.75 4.80 8.25
N THR A 196 -11.88 4.02 7.19
CA THR A 196 -12.67 2.79 7.14
C THR A 196 -11.82 1.63 7.62
N TYR A 197 -12.32 0.85 8.61
CA TYR A 197 -11.60 -0.28 9.20
C TYR A 197 -12.43 -1.54 9.19
N HIS A 198 -11.89 -2.62 8.61
CA HIS A 198 -12.53 -3.93 8.60
C HIS A 198 -11.58 -5.03 9.08
N THR A 199 -12.16 -6.06 9.69
CA THR A 199 -11.43 -7.26 10.10
C THR A 199 -12.07 -8.51 9.51
N TYR A 200 -11.24 -9.53 9.26
CA TYR A 200 -11.66 -10.79 8.68
C TYR A 200 -11.15 -11.96 9.52
N PRO A 201 -11.90 -13.07 9.64
CA PRO A 201 -11.45 -14.26 10.39
C PRO A 201 -10.39 -15.04 9.61
N MET A 202 -9.22 -14.43 9.44
CA MET A 202 -8.08 -14.98 8.71
C MET A 202 -6.77 -14.65 9.43
N ALA A 203 -5.71 -15.40 9.08
CA ALA A 203 -4.33 -15.16 9.52
C ALA A 203 -3.66 -14.04 8.69
N HIS A 204 -2.33 -14.08 8.53
CA HIS A 204 -1.55 -13.11 7.74
C HIS A 204 -1.68 -13.39 6.24
N GLN A 205 -2.81 -13.10 5.65
CA GLN A 205 -3.17 -13.40 4.27
C GLN A 205 -4.29 -12.46 3.80
N VAL A 206 -4.78 -12.66 2.57
CA VAL A 206 -6.01 -12.06 2.06
C VAL A 206 -7.08 -13.13 1.85
N CYS A 207 -8.37 -12.74 1.87
CA CYS A 207 -9.49 -13.64 1.62
C CYS A 207 -10.49 -13.02 0.63
N MET A 208 -11.32 -13.86 0.03
CA MET A 208 -12.28 -13.40 -0.99
C MET A 208 -13.24 -12.29 -0.52
N PRO A 209 -13.83 -12.35 0.70
CA PRO A 209 -14.65 -11.24 1.19
C PRO A 209 -13.88 -9.92 1.29
N GLN A 210 -12.61 -9.97 1.68
CA GLN A 210 -11.73 -8.78 1.70
C GLN A 210 -11.47 -8.25 0.28
N ILE A 211 -11.13 -9.13 -0.67
CA ILE A 211 -10.88 -8.74 -2.07
C ILE A 211 -12.11 -8.06 -2.68
N GLN A 212 -13.31 -8.59 -2.40
CA GLN A 212 -14.57 -7.99 -2.85
C GLN A 212 -14.81 -6.61 -2.23
N ASN A 213 -14.51 -6.45 -0.94
CA ASN A 213 -14.63 -5.16 -0.26
C ASN A 213 -13.63 -4.13 -0.81
N ILE A 214 -12.39 -4.54 -1.05
CA ILE A 214 -11.37 -3.71 -1.74
C ILE A 214 -11.90 -3.23 -3.09
N GLY A 215 -12.47 -4.13 -3.89
CA GLY A 215 -13.05 -3.77 -5.19
C GLY A 215 -14.18 -2.76 -5.08
N GLN A 216 -15.09 -2.93 -4.11
CA GLN A 216 -16.17 -1.97 -3.85
C GLN A 216 -15.62 -0.60 -3.44
N TRP A 217 -14.62 -0.58 -2.56
CA TRP A 217 -13.97 0.65 -2.12
C TRP A 217 -13.26 1.36 -3.29
N LEU A 218 -12.49 0.63 -4.10
CA LEU A 218 -11.84 1.19 -5.30
C LEU A 218 -12.87 1.76 -6.28
N ASN A 219 -13.98 1.06 -6.53
CA ASN A 219 -15.06 1.57 -7.36
C ASN A 219 -15.65 2.87 -6.80
N SER A 220 -15.74 3.04 -5.49
CA SER A 220 -16.31 4.24 -4.87
C SER A 220 -15.41 5.46 -4.93
N ILE A 221 -14.08 5.29 -4.81
CA ILE A 221 -13.13 6.40 -4.75
C ILE A 221 -12.51 6.76 -6.10
N LEU A 222 -12.59 5.86 -7.08
CA LEU A 222 -12.08 6.05 -8.44
C LEU A 222 -13.19 6.30 -9.48
N ALA A 223 -14.45 6.41 -9.05
CA ALA A 223 -15.59 6.65 -9.93
C ALA A 223 -15.52 7.97 -10.71
#